data_672bf06d6336f3023095a8804ef2c345
#
_entry.id   672bf06d6336f3023095a8804ef2c345
#
_cell.length_a   1.000
_cell.length_b   1.000
_cell.length_c   1.000
_cell.angle_alpha   90.00
_cell.angle_beta   90.00
_cell.angle_gamma   90.00
#
_symmetry.space_group_name_H-M   'P 1'
#
loop_
_entity.id
_entity.type
_entity.pdbx_description
1 polymer ?
#
loop_
_entity_poly.entity_id
_entity_poly.type
_entity_poly.pdbx_seq_one_letter_code
_entity_poly.pdbx_strand_id
1 'polypeptide(L)'
;MSLLEVRNVKKVYTTRLGANQVQALSNVNFSVEDGEYVAIMGESGSGKTTLLNILAALDRPTAGEILLNGKNTVEIKNKELSAFRRTNLGFVFQDFNLLDTFSLKDNIFLPLVLSGEQYPQMMQKLEPIAKKLEITHLLEKYPYEVSGGQKQRAAVARALITQPQLILADEPTGSVTLVQHYQKTTPVIFWSLSILISLMTERQSVRFSSRVKFS
;
A
#
# COMPACT_ATOMS: atom_id res chain seq x y z
N MET A 1 11.65 -15.92 7.46
CA MET A 1 11.27 -16.17 6.04
C MET A 1 10.82 -14.85 5.47
N SER A 2 11.35 -14.49 4.32
CA SER A 2 10.97 -13.23 3.66
C SER A 2 9.49 -13.27 3.27
N LEU A 3 8.74 -12.24 3.64
CA LEU A 3 7.33 -12.08 3.26
C LEU A 3 7.22 -11.68 1.79
N LEU A 4 8.02 -10.70 1.36
CA LEU A 4 8.06 -10.22 -0.01
C LEU A 4 9.48 -10.37 -0.55
N GLU A 5 9.59 -10.92 -1.75
CA GLU A 5 10.85 -10.99 -2.48
C GLU A 5 10.66 -10.42 -3.89
N VAL A 6 11.51 -9.47 -4.25
CA VAL A 6 11.58 -8.85 -5.56
C VAL A 6 12.89 -9.25 -6.20
N ARG A 7 12.82 -10.00 -7.31
CA ARG A 7 13.99 -10.61 -7.96
C ARG A 7 14.10 -10.17 -9.40
N ASN A 8 15.18 -9.48 -9.72
CA ASN A 8 15.58 -9.05 -11.08
C ASN A 8 14.47 -8.32 -11.84
N VAL A 9 13.63 -7.55 -11.14
CA VAL A 9 12.47 -6.89 -11.73
C VAL A 9 12.92 -5.79 -12.68
N LYS A 10 12.42 -5.86 -13.91
CA LYS A 10 12.61 -4.88 -14.99
C LYS A 10 11.26 -4.39 -15.49
N LYS A 11 11.18 -3.12 -15.87
CA LYS A 11 10.02 -2.56 -16.53
C LYS A 11 10.44 -1.64 -17.66
N VAL A 12 9.98 -1.96 -18.86
CA VAL A 12 10.15 -1.15 -20.06
C VAL A 12 8.78 -0.81 -20.61
N TYR A 13 8.49 0.46 -20.78
CA TYR A 13 7.31 0.94 -21.49
C TYR A 13 7.66 1.20 -22.95
N THR A 14 6.82 0.70 -23.84
CA THR A 14 6.96 0.94 -25.28
C THR A 14 5.81 1.84 -25.75
N THR A 15 6.14 2.92 -26.48
CA THR A 15 5.11 3.78 -27.05
C THR A 15 4.28 3.03 -28.12
N ARG A 16 3.02 3.46 -28.32
CA ARG A 16 2.10 2.80 -29.27
C ARG A 16 2.64 2.66 -30.70
N LEU A 17 3.58 3.52 -31.08
CA LEU A 17 4.22 3.49 -32.43
C LEU A 17 5.54 2.69 -32.41
N GLY A 18 5.91 2.04 -31.33
CA GLY A 18 7.10 1.18 -31.24
C GLY A 18 8.46 1.88 -31.33
N ALA A 19 8.47 3.22 -31.56
CA ALA A 19 9.69 3.95 -31.85
C ALA A 19 10.52 4.31 -30.61
N ASN A 20 9.90 4.46 -29.43
CA ASN A 20 10.60 4.84 -28.21
C ASN A 20 10.31 3.85 -27.08
N GLN A 21 11.37 3.35 -26.46
CA GLN A 21 11.33 2.56 -25.25
C GLN A 21 11.82 3.39 -24.07
N VAL A 22 11.06 3.38 -22.97
CA VAL A 22 11.45 4.02 -21.72
C VAL A 22 11.62 2.94 -20.67
N GLN A 23 12.85 2.74 -20.22
CA GLN A 23 13.16 1.84 -19.13
C GLN A 23 12.84 2.53 -17.80
N ALA A 24 11.79 2.07 -17.12
CA ALA A 24 11.36 2.63 -15.85
C ALA A 24 12.01 1.92 -14.65
N LEU A 25 12.31 0.61 -14.79
CA LEU A 25 12.99 -0.18 -13.77
C LEU A 25 14.07 -1.04 -14.39
N SER A 26 15.25 -1.08 -13.73
CA SER A 26 16.41 -1.84 -14.17
C SER A 26 16.90 -2.77 -13.06
N ASN A 27 16.57 -4.05 -13.16
CA ASN A 27 17.13 -5.10 -12.29
C ASN A 27 16.95 -4.84 -10.78
N VAL A 28 15.72 -4.51 -10.37
CA VAL A 28 15.38 -4.24 -8.97
C VAL A 28 15.38 -5.53 -8.17
N ASN A 29 16.11 -5.53 -7.04
CA ASN A 29 16.23 -6.68 -6.14
C ASN A 29 16.15 -6.20 -4.69
N PHE A 30 15.22 -6.73 -3.90
CA PHE A 30 15.16 -6.56 -2.45
C PHE A 30 14.20 -7.59 -1.84
N SER A 31 14.26 -7.74 -0.53
CA SER A 31 13.33 -8.55 0.24
C SER A 31 12.80 -7.77 1.44
N VAL A 32 11.60 -8.14 1.90
CA VAL A 32 10.94 -7.58 3.07
C VAL A 32 10.55 -8.72 4.00
N GLU A 33 10.90 -8.59 5.25
CA GLU A 33 10.54 -9.53 6.32
C GLU A 33 9.18 -9.17 6.92
N ASP A 34 8.58 -10.12 7.62
CA ASP A 34 7.33 -9.85 8.33
C ASP A 34 7.54 -8.78 9.42
N GLY A 35 6.62 -7.82 9.50
CA GLY A 35 6.71 -6.68 10.41
C GLY A 35 7.75 -5.61 10.02
N GLU A 36 8.44 -5.73 8.89
CA GLU A 36 9.45 -4.77 8.45
C GLU A 36 8.82 -3.53 7.80
N TYR A 37 9.45 -2.36 8.05
CA TYR A 37 9.11 -1.10 7.40
C TYR A 37 10.19 -0.75 6.39
N VAL A 38 9.80 -0.61 5.11
CA VAL A 38 10.73 -0.33 4.02
C VAL A 38 10.39 1.00 3.38
N ALA A 39 11.33 1.94 3.40
CA ALA A 39 11.25 3.20 2.68
C ALA A 39 11.99 3.09 1.35
N ILE A 40 11.29 3.37 0.25
CA ILE A 40 11.87 3.47 -1.09
C ILE A 40 12.09 4.94 -1.40
N MET A 41 13.35 5.35 -1.58
CA MET A 41 13.74 6.74 -1.85
C MET A 41 14.35 6.86 -3.24
N GLY A 42 14.21 8.04 -3.82
CA GLY A 42 14.79 8.36 -5.12
C GLY A 42 14.20 9.64 -5.69
N GLU A 43 14.85 10.21 -6.68
CA GLU A 43 14.42 11.43 -7.36
C GLU A 43 13.06 11.26 -8.05
N SER A 44 12.42 12.38 -8.41
CA SER A 44 11.20 12.34 -9.23
C SER A 44 11.53 11.66 -10.57
N GLY A 45 10.62 10.80 -11.03
CA GLY A 45 10.84 10.03 -12.27
C GLY A 45 11.74 8.80 -12.14
N SER A 46 12.30 8.48 -10.96
CA SER A 46 13.16 7.29 -10.77
C SER A 46 12.45 5.94 -10.81
N GLY A 47 11.15 5.88 -11.12
CA GLY A 47 10.39 4.63 -11.23
C GLY A 47 9.70 4.15 -9.95
N LYS A 48 9.66 4.94 -8.88
CA LYS A 48 9.01 4.57 -7.60
C LYS A 48 7.55 4.17 -7.77
N THR A 49 6.77 5.03 -8.43
CA THR A 49 5.35 4.74 -8.72
C THR A 49 5.18 3.51 -9.61
N THR A 50 6.09 3.30 -10.57
CA THR A 50 6.09 2.08 -11.40
C THR A 50 6.32 0.83 -10.54
N LEU A 51 7.29 0.88 -9.64
CA LEU A 51 7.57 -0.24 -8.73
C LEU A 51 6.36 -0.51 -7.83
N LEU A 52 5.74 0.54 -7.24
CA LEU A 52 4.54 0.36 -6.44
C LEU A 52 3.41 -0.31 -7.23
N ASN A 53 3.13 0.18 -8.43
CA ASN A 53 2.07 -0.40 -9.26
C ASN A 53 2.33 -1.88 -9.57
N ILE A 54 3.59 -2.27 -9.73
CA ILE A 54 3.95 -3.67 -9.94
C ILE A 54 3.79 -4.48 -8.64
N LEU A 55 4.25 -3.98 -7.50
CA LEU A 55 4.04 -4.60 -6.18
C LEU A 55 2.56 -4.73 -5.85
N ALA A 56 1.79 -3.73 -6.26
CA ALA A 56 0.34 -3.67 -6.15
C ALA A 56 -0.41 -4.66 -7.06
N ALA A 57 0.31 -5.36 -7.95
CA ALA A 57 -0.30 -6.16 -9.02
C ALA A 57 -1.31 -5.36 -9.88
N LEU A 58 -1.07 -4.05 -10.05
CA LEU A 58 -1.78 -3.15 -10.96
C LEU A 58 -1.11 -3.11 -12.34
N ASP A 59 0.19 -3.36 -12.39
CA ASP A 59 0.99 -3.50 -13.61
C ASP A 59 1.85 -4.76 -13.51
N ARG A 60 2.37 -5.23 -14.65
CA ARG A 60 3.26 -6.39 -14.71
C ARG A 60 4.67 -5.95 -15.04
N PRO A 61 5.69 -6.56 -14.44
CA PRO A 61 7.07 -6.36 -14.86
C PRO A 61 7.27 -6.91 -16.29
N THR A 62 8.25 -6.36 -17.01
CA THR A 62 8.69 -6.90 -18.31
C THR A 62 9.53 -8.15 -18.11
N ALA A 63 10.27 -8.25 -17.00
CA ALA A 63 11.04 -9.41 -16.59
C ALA A 63 11.22 -9.42 -15.07
N GLY A 64 11.59 -10.57 -14.50
CA GLY A 64 11.79 -10.78 -13.08
C GLY A 64 10.55 -11.36 -12.38
N GLU A 65 10.68 -11.56 -11.06
CA GLU A 65 9.68 -12.21 -10.22
C GLU A 65 9.35 -11.37 -9.01
N ILE A 66 8.12 -11.50 -8.52
CA ILE A 66 7.68 -10.95 -7.25
C ILE A 66 6.95 -12.04 -6.48
N LEU A 67 7.53 -12.42 -5.36
CA LEU A 67 7.00 -13.47 -4.49
C LEU A 67 6.40 -12.84 -3.24
N LEU A 68 5.13 -13.05 -2.97
CA LEU A 68 4.49 -12.72 -1.70
C LEU A 68 4.15 -14.03 -0.99
N ASN A 69 4.75 -14.26 0.18
CA ASN A 69 4.69 -15.55 0.89
C ASN A 69 5.01 -16.74 -0.01
N GLY A 70 6.06 -16.61 -0.83
CA GLY A 70 6.50 -17.64 -1.78
C GLY A 70 5.62 -17.81 -3.02
N LYS A 71 4.48 -17.09 -3.13
CA LYS A 71 3.60 -17.14 -4.30
C LYS A 71 3.99 -16.06 -5.32
N ASN A 72 4.30 -16.46 -6.54
CA ASN A 72 4.66 -15.53 -7.61
C ASN A 72 3.42 -14.72 -8.06
N THR A 73 3.44 -13.42 -7.79
CA THR A 73 2.31 -12.53 -8.10
C THR A 73 2.17 -12.26 -9.60
N VAL A 74 3.26 -12.41 -10.36
CA VAL A 74 3.27 -12.19 -11.82
C VAL A 74 2.48 -13.28 -12.57
N GLU A 75 2.39 -14.48 -11.98
CA GLU A 75 1.69 -15.62 -12.58
C GLU A 75 0.18 -15.64 -12.27
N ILE A 76 -0.30 -14.76 -11.40
CA ILE A 76 -1.72 -14.69 -11.04
C ILE A 76 -2.53 -14.30 -12.28
N LYS A 77 -3.58 -15.09 -12.57
CA LYS A 77 -4.48 -14.84 -13.71
C LYS A 77 -5.26 -13.54 -13.51
N ASN A 78 -5.53 -12.81 -14.59
CA ASN A 78 -6.20 -11.50 -14.53
C ASN A 78 -7.53 -11.54 -13.74
N LYS A 79 -8.32 -12.61 -13.88
CA LYS A 79 -9.58 -12.79 -13.14
C LYS A 79 -9.41 -12.90 -11.61
N GLU A 80 -8.23 -13.30 -11.16
CA GLU A 80 -7.90 -13.53 -9.74
C GLU A 80 -7.19 -12.32 -9.09
N LEU A 81 -6.65 -11.39 -9.91
CA LEU A 81 -5.88 -10.25 -9.43
C LEU A 81 -6.67 -9.34 -8.47
N SER A 82 -7.97 -9.11 -8.77
CA SER A 82 -8.80 -8.24 -7.91
C SER A 82 -9.04 -8.88 -6.54
N ALA A 83 -9.30 -10.19 -6.49
CA ALA A 83 -9.43 -10.93 -5.25
C ALA A 83 -8.08 -10.95 -4.49
N PHE A 84 -6.98 -11.21 -5.19
CA PHE A 84 -5.64 -11.19 -4.60
C PHE A 84 -5.34 -9.84 -3.93
N ARG A 85 -5.57 -8.71 -4.62
CA ARG A 85 -5.35 -7.37 -4.06
C ARG A 85 -6.19 -7.14 -2.81
N ARG A 86 -7.49 -7.43 -2.86
CA ARG A 86 -8.39 -7.24 -1.72
C ARG A 86 -7.99 -8.03 -0.49
N THR A 87 -7.51 -9.26 -0.69
CA THR A 87 -7.19 -10.17 0.42
C THR A 87 -5.81 -9.93 1.00
N ASN A 88 -4.84 -9.57 0.17
CA ASN A 88 -3.42 -9.58 0.58
C ASN A 88 -2.80 -8.20 0.72
N LEU A 89 -3.39 -7.17 0.09
CA LEU A 89 -2.78 -5.84 0.01
C LEU A 89 -3.67 -4.76 0.61
N GLY A 90 -3.07 -3.89 1.41
CA GLY A 90 -3.67 -2.64 1.86
C GLY A 90 -3.05 -1.45 1.12
N PHE A 91 -3.87 -0.45 0.74
CA PHE A 91 -3.39 0.72 0.01
C PHE A 91 -3.71 2.01 0.76
N VAL A 92 -2.69 2.85 0.91
CA VAL A 92 -2.84 4.22 1.38
C VAL A 92 -2.30 5.16 0.31
N PHE A 93 -3.18 5.87 -0.39
CA PHE A 93 -2.84 6.79 -1.47
C PHE A 93 -2.58 8.20 -0.92
N GLN A 94 -1.81 9.00 -1.65
CA GLN A 94 -1.50 10.38 -1.32
C GLN A 94 -2.78 11.23 -1.17
N ASP A 95 -3.71 11.13 -2.11
CA ASP A 95 -4.98 11.86 -2.13
C ASP A 95 -6.11 11.10 -1.40
N PHE A 96 -5.75 10.09 -0.58
CA PHE A 96 -6.66 9.23 0.17
C PHE A 96 -7.62 8.40 -0.68
N ASN A 97 -8.01 8.85 -1.87
CA ASN A 97 -8.95 8.21 -2.81
C ASN A 97 -10.22 7.70 -2.09
N LEU A 98 -10.80 8.56 -1.25
CA LEU A 98 -12.12 8.34 -0.68
C LEU A 98 -13.18 8.80 -1.67
N LEU A 99 -14.26 8.03 -1.79
CA LEU A 99 -15.40 8.36 -2.63
C LEU A 99 -16.31 9.35 -1.88
N ASP A 100 -16.48 10.54 -2.43
CA ASP A 100 -17.23 11.64 -1.79
C ASP A 100 -18.73 11.34 -1.66
N THR A 101 -19.25 10.41 -2.47
CA THR A 101 -20.65 9.96 -2.43
C THR A 101 -20.96 8.94 -1.34
N PHE A 102 -19.95 8.45 -0.63
CA PHE A 102 -20.05 7.45 0.42
C PHE A 102 -19.62 8.03 1.76
N SER A 103 -20.26 7.58 2.85
CA SER A 103 -19.81 7.88 4.20
C SER A 103 -18.38 7.35 4.43
N LEU A 104 -17.69 7.80 5.48
CA LEU A 104 -16.38 7.23 5.85
C LEU A 104 -16.50 5.74 6.17
N LYS A 105 -17.58 5.32 6.83
CA LYS A 105 -17.87 3.90 7.10
C LYS A 105 -17.98 3.10 5.80
N ASP A 106 -18.75 3.59 4.84
CA ASP A 106 -18.95 2.88 3.57
C ASP A 106 -17.67 2.82 2.75
N ASN A 107 -16.87 3.91 2.75
CA ASN A 107 -15.54 3.90 2.16
C ASN A 107 -14.62 2.83 2.78
N ILE A 108 -14.65 2.68 4.11
CA ILE A 108 -13.86 1.68 4.81
C ILE A 108 -14.36 0.27 4.49
N PHE A 109 -15.67 0.09 4.36
CA PHE A 109 -16.28 -1.21 4.08
C PHE A 109 -16.13 -1.70 2.63
N LEU A 110 -15.82 -0.83 1.68
CA LEU A 110 -15.72 -1.18 0.25
C LEU A 110 -15.01 -2.51 -0.03
N PRO A 111 -13.79 -2.78 0.49
CA PRO A 111 -13.12 -4.04 0.21
C PRO A 111 -13.84 -5.26 0.79
N LEU A 112 -14.53 -5.13 1.92
CA LEU A 112 -15.29 -6.20 2.55
C LEU A 112 -16.60 -6.47 1.81
N VAL A 113 -17.32 -5.43 1.40
CA VAL A 113 -18.52 -5.52 0.56
C VAL A 113 -18.21 -6.25 -0.74
N LEU A 114 -17.11 -5.88 -1.42
CA LEU A 114 -16.63 -6.54 -2.64
C LEU A 114 -16.19 -7.99 -2.41
N SER A 115 -15.95 -8.40 -1.17
CA SER A 115 -15.66 -9.76 -0.77
C SER A 115 -16.91 -10.55 -0.34
N GLY A 116 -18.09 -9.90 -0.31
CA GLY A 116 -19.36 -10.53 0.08
C GLY A 116 -19.51 -10.72 1.58
N GLU A 117 -18.76 -9.98 2.41
CA GLU A 117 -18.90 -10.09 3.87
C GLU A 117 -20.24 -9.50 4.36
N GLN A 118 -20.81 -10.13 5.40
CA GLN A 118 -22.05 -9.68 6.00
C GLN A 118 -21.81 -8.49 6.94
N TYR A 119 -22.80 -7.59 7.02
CA TYR A 119 -22.71 -6.36 7.80
C TYR A 119 -22.27 -6.53 9.26
N PRO A 120 -22.80 -7.50 10.04
CA PRO A 120 -22.34 -7.71 11.42
C PRO A 120 -20.86 -8.04 11.53
N GLN A 121 -20.31 -8.82 10.57
CA GLN A 121 -18.89 -9.18 10.53
C GLN A 121 -18.03 -7.95 10.17
N MET A 122 -18.50 -7.13 9.23
CA MET A 122 -17.83 -5.88 8.86
C MET A 122 -17.75 -4.93 10.06
N MET A 123 -18.84 -4.77 10.82
CA MET A 123 -18.87 -3.93 12.03
C MET A 123 -17.91 -4.45 13.11
N GLN A 124 -17.88 -5.76 13.33
CA GLN A 124 -16.95 -6.38 14.29
C GLN A 124 -15.48 -6.08 13.96
N LYS A 125 -15.12 -6.05 12.67
CA LYS A 125 -13.77 -5.69 12.23
C LYS A 125 -13.51 -4.19 12.35
N LEU A 126 -14.51 -3.35 12.08
CA LEU A 126 -14.38 -1.90 12.08
C LEU A 126 -14.21 -1.31 13.46
N GLU A 127 -14.99 -1.77 14.45
CA GLU A 127 -15.02 -1.18 15.79
C GLU A 127 -13.65 -1.00 16.44
N PRO A 128 -12.76 -2.01 16.53
CA PRO A 128 -11.45 -1.87 17.12
C PRO A 128 -10.56 -0.91 16.32
N ILE A 129 -10.68 -0.91 14.98
CA ILE A 129 -9.92 -0.03 14.09
C ILE A 129 -10.36 1.42 14.29
N ALA A 130 -11.66 1.68 14.23
CA ALA A 130 -12.24 3.02 14.36
C ALA A 130 -11.94 3.64 15.72
N LYS A 131 -12.01 2.84 16.79
CA LYS A 131 -11.66 3.27 18.14
C LYS A 131 -10.18 3.67 18.24
N LYS A 132 -9.28 2.86 17.73
CA LYS A 132 -7.84 3.10 17.81
C LYS A 132 -7.39 4.27 16.93
N LEU A 133 -8.05 4.47 15.78
CA LEU A 133 -7.79 5.61 14.89
C LEU A 133 -8.61 6.88 15.27
N GLU A 134 -9.39 6.81 16.37
CA GLU A 134 -10.19 7.93 16.88
C GLU A 134 -11.18 8.50 15.85
N ILE A 135 -11.77 7.63 15.00
CA ILE A 135 -12.72 8.01 13.95
C ILE A 135 -14.14 7.51 14.19
N THR A 136 -14.43 6.87 15.32
CA THR A 136 -15.76 6.27 15.61
C THR A 136 -16.89 7.30 15.44
N HIS A 137 -16.69 8.54 15.91
CA HIS A 137 -17.68 9.61 15.81
C HIS A 137 -17.79 10.24 14.42
N LEU A 138 -16.95 9.82 13.46
CA LEU A 138 -16.89 10.35 12.11
C LEU A 138 -17.45 9.35 11.07
N LEU A 139 -17.78 8.14 11.46
CA LEU A 139 -18.11 7.05 10.54
C LEU A 139 -19.27 7.37 9.60
N GLU A 140 -20.28 8.11 10.09
CA GLU A 140 -21.46 8.50 9.29
C GLU A 140 -21.24 9.79 8.48
N LYS A 141 -20.08 10.48 8.65
CA LYS A 141 -19.77 11.68 7.88
C LYS A 141 -19.22 11.35 6.50
N TYR A 142 -19.37 12.30 5.59
CA TYR A 142 -18.81 12.21 4.24
C TYR A 142 -17.40 12.82 4.18
N PRO A 143 -16.57 12.43 3.19
CA PRO A 143 -15.20 12.95 3.08
C PRO A 143 -15.11 14.48 3.06
N TYR A 144 -16.03 15.18 2.44
CA TYR A 144 -16.04 16.65 2.39
C TYR A 144 -16.39 17.33 3.72
N GLU A 145 -16.91 16.59 4.71
CA GLU A 145 -17.28 17.11 6.04
C GLU A 145 -16.16 16.99 7.07
N VAL A 146 -15.03 16.41 6.71
CA VAL A 146 -13.95 16.08 7.64
C VAL A 146 -12.61 16.67 7.20
N SER A 147 -11.70 16.89 8.15
CA SER A 147 -10.37 17.42 7.88
C SER A 147 -9.48 16.41 7.10
N GLY A 148 -8.40 16.90 6.47
CA GLY A 148 -7.43 16.05 5.78
C GLY A 148 -6.85 14.94 6.67
N GLY A 149 -6.50 15.24 7.93
CA GLY A 149 -6.02 14.23 8.87
C GLY A 149 -7.09 13.19 9.25
N GLN A 150 -8.38 13.56 9.25
CA GLN A 150 -9.48 12.63 9.47
C GLN A 150 -9.73 11.76 8.24
N LYS A 151 -9.64 12.32 7.01
CA LYS A 151 -9.64 11.55 5.75
C LYS A 151 -8.51 10.52 5.72
N GLN A 152 -7.32 10.94 6.14
CA GLN A 152 -6.15 10.09 6.22
C GLN A 152 -6.38 8.88 7.15
N ARG A 153 -6.92 9.11 8.35
CA ARG A 153 -7.26 8.05 9.30
C ARG A 153 -8.31 7.08 8.72
N ALA A 154 -9.31 7.57 8.01
CA ALA A 154 -10.29 6.73 7.32
C ALA A 154 -9.65 5.91 6.20
N ALA A 155 -8.73 6.47 5.41
CA ALA A 155 -7.99 5.75 4.38
C ALA A 155 -7.10 4.64 4.97
N VAL A 156 -6.45 4.92 6.11
CA VAL A 156 -5.70 3.91 6.87
C VAL A 156 -6.63 2.82 7.39
N ALA A 157 -7.80 3.16 7.95
CA ALA A 157 -8.80 2.18 8.38
C ALA A 157 -9.23 1.27 7.23
N ARG A 158 -9.49 1.84 6.04
CA ARG A 158 -9.80 1.08 4.81
C ARG A 158 -8.70 0.13 4.40
N ALA A 159 -7.44 0.55 4.51
CA ALA A 159 -6.30 -0.31 4.20
C ALA A 159 -6.13 -1.47 5.19
N LEU A 160 -6.49 -1.27 6.45
CA LEU A 160 -6.31 -2.25 7.53
C LEU A 160 -7.48 -3.22 7.69
N ILE A 161 -8.69 -2.86 7.23
CA ILE A 161 -9.92 -3.60 7.53
C ILE A 161 -9.91 -5.05 7.01
N THR A 162 -9.18 -5.30 5.93
CA THR A 162 -9.01 -6.65 5.35
C THR A 162 -7.93 -7.47 6.02
N GLN A 163 -7.21 -6.90 6.99
CA GLN A 163 -6.04 -7.51 7.63
C GLN A 163 -4.99 -7.96 6.59
N PRO A 164 -4.48 -7.04 5.75
CA PRO A 164 -3.61 -7.38 4.64
C PRO A 164 -2.27 -7.90 5.12
N GLN A 165 -1.60 -8.68 4.28
CA GLN A 165 -0.24 -9.16 4.51
C GLN A 165 0.81 -8.07 4.26
N LEU A 166 0.53 -7.15 3.34
CA LEU A 166 1.44 -6.07 2.94
C LEU A 166 0.66 -4.77 2.76
N ILE A 167 1.17 -3.68 3.33
CA ILE A 167 0.62 -2.34 3.12
C ILE A 167 1.55 -1.56 2.21
N LEU A 168 0.98 -1.00 1.15
CA LEU A 168 1.65 -0.14 0.19
C LEU A 168 1.15 1.29 0.37
N ALA A 169 2.07 2.23 0.59
CA ALA A 169 1.70 3.62 0.84
C ALA A 169 2.44 4.57 -0.10
N ASP A 170 1.70 5.43 -0.79
CA ASP A 170 2.20 6.44 -1.71
C ASP A 170 2.25 7.80 -1.00
N GLU A 171 3.45 8.36 -0.81
CA GLU A 171 3.70 9.63 -0.13
C GLU A 171 2.84 9.86 1.14
N PRO A 172 2.84 8.91 2.08
CA PRO A 172 1.91 8.94 3.21
C PRO A 172 2.36 9.97 4.26
N THR A 173 2.00 11.23 4.08
CA THR A 173 2.24 12.28 5.07
C THR A 173 1.54 11.94 6.40
N GLY A 174 2.30 11.40 7.38
CA GLY A 174 1.77 11.00 8.69
C GLY A 174 1.05 9.65 8.77
N SER A 175 0.65 9.02 7.65
CA SER A 175 -0.07 7.73 7.66
C SER A 175 0.78 6.57 8.16
N VAL A 176 2.08 6.61 7.94
CA VAL A 176 2.99 5.53 8.37
C VAL A 176 2.99 5.42 9.89
N THR A 177 3.08 6.54 10.61
CA THR A 177 3.01 6.56 12.08
C THR A 177 1.69 5.96 12.58
N LEU A 178 0.57 6.24 11.92
CA LEU A 178 -0.74 5.67 12.26
C LEU A 178 -0.78 4.16 12.03
N VAL A 179 -0.23 3.67 10.90
CA VAL A 179 -0.15 2.23 10.61
C VAL A 179 0.76 1.53 11.61
N GLN A 180 1.93 2.11 11.92
CA GLN A 180 2.86 1.59 12.94
C GLN A 180 2.21 1.44 14.31
N HIS A 181 1.43 2.44 14.71
CA HIS A 181 0.73 2.43 15.99
C HIS A 181 -0.36 1.36 16.04
N TYR A 182 -0.94 1.01 14.89
CA TYR A 182 -2.04 0.05 14.80
C TYR A 182 -1.57 -1.40 14.74
N GLN A 183 -0.62 -1.73 13.88
CA GLN A 183 -0.15 -3.11 13.66
C GLN A 183 1.38 -3.17 13.69
N LYS A 184 1.93 -3.86 14.68
CA LYS A 184 3.38 -4.08 14.79
C LYS A 184 3.90 -5.22 13.89
N THR A 185 3.01 -5.99 13.28
CA THR A 185 3.33 -7.24 12.57
C THR A 185 3.13 -7.18 11.05
N THR A 186 2.38 -6.22 10.52
CA THR A 186 2.17 -6.11 9.08
C THR A 186 3.25 -5.23 8.46
N PRO A 187 4.04 -5.73 7.51
CA PRO A 187 5.07 -4.94 6.85
C PRO A 187 4.47 -3.82 5.99
N VAL A 188 5.13 -2.68 5.98
CA VAL A 188 4.73 -1.49 5.25
C VAL A 188 5.83 -1.07 4.30
N ILE A 189 5.51 -0.95 3.01
CA ILE A 189 6.38 -0.33 2.01
C ILE A 189 5.82 1.04 1.67
N PHE A 190 6.62 2.06 1.83
CA PHE A 190 6.25 3.43 1.47
C PHE A 190 7.42 4.15 0.80
N TRP A 191 7.12 5.23 0.07
CA TRP A 191 8.12 6.18 -0.36
C TRP A 191 7.71 7.60 0.02
N SER A 192 8.65 8.36 0.53
CA SER A 192 8.57 9.80 0.67
C SER A 192 9.91 10.36 1.13
N LEU A 193 10.24 11.53 0.63
CA LEU A 193 11.40 12.29 1.09
C LEU A 193 11.13 13.00 2.43
N SER A 194 9.87 13.33 2.71
CA SER A 194 9.46 14.17 3.86
C SER A 194 9.29 13.40 5.18
N ILE A 195 9.10 12.08 5.16
CA ILE A 195 8.85 11.27 6.36
C ILE A 195 10.14 10.93 7.11
N LEU A 196 11.31 11.04 6.46
CA LEU A 196 12.60 10.69 7.06
C LEU A 196 12.85 11.41 8.40
N ILE A 197 12.42 12.66 8.52
CA ILE A 197 12.67 13.49 9.71
C ILE A 197 11.81 13.06 10.89
N SER A 198 10.55 12.65 10.67
CA SER A 198 9.64 12.23 11.74
C SER A 198 9.95 10.84 12.28
N LEU A 199 10.40 9.90 11.43
CA LEU A 199 10.72 8.53 11.84
C LEU A 199 12.07 8.40 12.55
N MET A 200 13.01 9.33 12.30
CA MET A 200 14.30 9.35 13.00
C MET A 200 14.21 9.75 14.47
N THR A 201 13.11 10.36 14.90
CA THR A 201 12.86 10.77 16.30
C THR A 201 12.23 9.68 17.16
N GLU A 202 11.59 8.68 16.57
CA GLU A 202 11.07 7.51 17.30
C GLU A 202 11.99 6.30 17.08
N ARG A 203 12.66 5.85 18.15
CA ARG A 203 13.60 4.73 18.20
C ARG A 203 12.96 3.39 17.80
N GLN A 204 12.61 3.20 16.53
CA GLN A 204 12.21 1.91 15.99
C GLN A 204 13.10 1.58 14.79
N SER A 205 13.45 0.28 14.64
CA SER A 205 14.31 -0.25 13.59
C SER A 205 13.64 -0.13 12.21
N VAL A 206 13.69 1.06 11.62
CA VAL A 206 13.34 1.27 10.22
C VAL A 206 14.58 0.87 9.41
N ARG A 207 14.53 -0.24 8.70
CA ARG A 207 15.57 -0.56 7.71
C ARG A 207 15.36 0.33 6.50
N PHE A 208 16.22 1.31 6.35
CA PHE A 208 16.32 2.07 5.11
C PHE A 208 17.01 1.21 4.06
N SER A 209 16.24 0.62 3.16
CA SER A 209 16.84 -0.03 2.00
C SER A 209 17.21 1.04 0.97
N SER A 210 18.39 1.65 1.14
CA SER A 210 19.06 2.44 0.10
C SER A 210 19.52 1.58 -1.09
N ARG A 211 19.13 0.31 -1.14
CA ARG A 211 19.58 -0.68 -2.12
C ARG A 211 18.78 -0.72 -3.41
N VAL A 212 17.68 -0.02 -3.51
CA VAL A 212 16.99 0.10 -4.80
C VAL A 212 17.72 1.18 -5.61
N LYS A 213 18.77 0.80 -6.33
CA LYS A 213 19.40 1.67 -7.32
C LYS A 213 18.47 1.71 -8.54
N PHE A 214 17.84 2.84 -8.72
CA PHE A 214 17.23 3.22 -9.98
C PHE A 214 18.37 3.76 -10.87
N SER A 215 18.56 3.14 -12.02
CA SER A 215 19.56 3.59 -13.05
C SER A 215 18.92 4.61 -13.96
#